data_33a9718671de9f476e406a15fc041abe
#
_entry.id   33a9718671de9f476e406a15fc041abe
#
_cell.length_a   1.000
_cell.length_b   1.000
_cell.length_c   1.000
_cell.angle_alpha   90.00
_cell.angle_beta   90.00
_cell.angle_gamma   90.00
#
_symmetry.space_group_name_H-M   'P 1'
#
loop_
_entity.id
_entity.type
_entity.pdbx_description
1 polymer ?
#
loop_
_entity_poly.entity_id
_entity_poly.type
_entity_poly.pdbx_seq_one_letter_code
_entity_poly.pdbx_strand_id
1 'polypeptide(L)'
;MSPVSSGQPLQAEENALWSLDKKEGMEKGYCCFNSNARDFARFGQLILNNGYWNGKQLISESYLKEATTPDTTLLFTEYNETNHCYGFQFWHLNYKGMDIPYMRGILGQYVFIIPDKNAVVVRLGHKRSKTRTSQHYPDDIDTWLAAALDIMEQSKTTQ
;
A
#
# COMPACT_ATOMS: atom_id res chain seq x y z
N MET A 1 -16.80 15.23 4.36
CA MET A 1 -15.68 14.85 3.48
C MET A 1 -15.45 16.02 2.54
N SER A 2 -14.21 16.46 2.41
CA SER A 2 -13.84 17.47 1.41
C SER A 2 -13.36 16.76 0.13
N PRO A 3 -13.69 17.27 -1.06
CA PRO A 3 -13.04 16.84 -2.29
C PRO A 3 -11.58 17.34 -2.24
N VAL A 4 -10.64 16.42 -2.42
CA VAL A 4 -9.21 16.77 -2.44
C VAL A 4 -8.73 16.66 -3.86
N SER A 5 -8.18 17.76 -4.39
CA SER A 5 -7.51 17.78 -5.70
C SER A 5 -6.08 17.22 -5.62
N SER A 6 -5.77 16.39 -4.60
CA SER A 6 -4.47 15.75 -4.40
C SER A 6 -4.05 14.83 -5.56
N GLY A 7 -4.98 14.52 -6.44
CA GLY A 7 -4.71 13.71 -7.62
C GLY A 7 -4.05 14.45 -8.79
N GLN A 8 -3.94 15.78 -8.76
CA GLN A 8 -3.36 16.52 -9.89
C GLN A 8 -1.92 16.10 -10.25
N PRO A 9 -0.98 15.92 -9.30
CA PRO A 9 0.37 15.46 -9.63
C PRO A 9 0.39 14.05 -10.21
N LEU A 10 -0.51 13.16 -9.76
CA LEU A 10 -0.61 11.78 -10.19
C LEU A 10 -1.58 11.56 -11.36
N GLN A 11 -2.23 12.61 -11.85
CA GLN A 11 -3.26 12.53 -12.90
C GLN A 11 -4.37 11.54 -12.53
N ALA A 12 -4.88 11.64 -11.28
CA ALA A 12 -5.99 10.82 -10.83
C ALA A 12 -7.22 11.01 -11.72
N GLU A 13 -7.97 9.95 -11.92
CA GLU A 13 -9.16 9.94 -12.79
C GLU A 13 -10.35 10.62 -12.12
N GLU A 14 -10.42 10.49 -10.78
CA GLU A 14 -11.58 10.95 -10.02
C GLU A 14 -11.16 11.76 -8.80
N ASN A 15 -12.08 12.58 -8.32
CA ASN A 15 -11.89 13.28 -7.06
C ASN A 15 -11.91 12.29 -5.89
N ALA A 16 -10.89 12.35 -5.05
CA ALA A 16 -10.87 11.58 -3.82
C ALA A 16 -11.70 12.27 -2.73
N LEU A 17 -12.23 11.46 -1.81
CA LEU A 17 -12.91 11.96 -0.62
C LEU A 17 -12.05 11.65 0.61
N TRP A 18 -11.79 12.67 1.41
CA TRP A 18 -11.05 12.52 2.65
C TRP A 18 -11.88 12.96 3.85
N SER A 19 -11.89 12.15 4.89
CA SER A 19 -12.64 12.49 6.11
C SER A 19 -11.89 13.56 6.91
N LEU A 20 -12.65 14.55 7.37
CA LEU A 20 -12.16 15.60 8.25
C LEU A 20 -12.20 15.14 9.73
N ASP A 21 -11.36 15.71 10.56
CA ASP A 21 -11.37 15.50 12.02
C ASP A 21 -12.66 16.05 12.65
N LYS A 22 -13.15 17.20 12.13
CA LYS A 22 -14.41 17.85 12.50
C LYS A 22 -14.99 18.60 11.30
N LYS A 23 -16.19 19.14 11.44
CA LYS A 23 -16.79 20.01 10.41
C LYS A 23 -15.87 21.22 10.16
N GLU A 24 -15.52 21.46 8.90
CA GLU A 24 -14.60 22.52 8.46
C GLU A 24 -13.17 22.41 9.07
N GLY A 25 -12.79 21.20 9.52
CA GLY A 25 -11.48 20.90 10.06
C GLY A 25 -10.48 20.43 9.00
N MET A 26 -9.44 19.71 9.44
CA MET A 26 -8.37 19.20 8.58
C MET A 26 -8.59 17.72 8.25
N GLU A 27 -8.01 17.29 7.14
CA GLU A 27 -8.01 15.89 6.73
C GLU A 27 -7.27 15.03 7.75
N LYS A 28 -7.84 13.84 8.04
CA LYS A 28 -7.21 12.87 8.94
C LYS A 28 -6.01 12.20 8.28
N GLY A 29 -4.80 12.62 8.61
CA GLY A 29 -3.56 12.11 7.99
C GLY A 29 -3.30 10.61 8.19
N TYR A 30 -4.04 9.96 9.10
CA TYR A 30 -3.85 8.54 9.45
C TYR A 30 -4.88 7.59 8.84
N CYS A 31 -5.97 8.10 8.24
CA CYS A 31 -7.03 7.23 7.68
C CYS A 31 -7.99 7.95 6.73
N CYS A 32 -8.90 7.14 6.19
CA CYS A 32 -10.22 7.62 5.74
C CYS A 32 -10.15 8.42 4.44
N PHE A 33 -9.16 8.08 3.60
CA PHE A 33 -9.04 8.49 2.21
C PHE A 33 -9.77 7.49 1.33
N ASN A 34 -10.66 7.94 0.47
CA ASN A 34 -11.46 7.12 -0.40
C ASN A 34 -11.23 7.52 -1.85
N SER A 35 -10.88 6.56 -2.67
CA SER A 35 -10.65 6.71 -4.10
C SER A 35 -10.99 5.41 -4.83
N ASN A 36 -10.81 5.36 -6.14
CA ASN A 36 -10.98 4.17 -6.96
C ASN A 36 -9.68 3.33 -7.02
N ALA A 37 -9.79 2.11 -7.55
CA ALA A 37 -8.64 1.18 -7.62
C ALA A 37 -7.51 1.67 -8.52
N ARG A 38 -7.83 2.38 -9.61
CA ARG A 38 -6.82 2.88 -10.55
C ARG A 38 -6.01 4.02 -9.94
N ASP A 39 -6.64 4.90 -9.19
CA ASP A 39 -5.94 6.00 -8.53
C ASP A 39 -5.08 5.50 -7.37
N PHE A 40 -5.53 4.47 -6.63
CA PHE A 40 -4.66 3.76 -5.69
C PHE A 40 -3.49 3.06 -6.39
N ALA A 41 -3.69 2.51 -7.60
CA ALA A 41 -2.62 1.93 -8.38
C ALA A 41 -1.57 2.97 -8.83
N ARG A 42 -2.00 4.19 -9.20
CA ARG A 42 -1.08 5.30 -9.51
C ARG A 42 -0.22 5.66 -8.30
N PHE A 43 -0.82 5.68 -7.13
CA PHE A 43 -0.07 5.93 -5.89
C PHE A 43 0.93 4.78 -5.63
N GLY A 44 0.50 3.53 -5.77
CA GLY A 44 1.40 2.38 -5.69
C GLY A 44 2.53 2.43 -6.73
N GLN A 45 2.24 2.85 -7.96
CA GLN A 45 3.24 3.03 -9.02
C GLN A 45 4.25 4.13 -8.69
N LEU A 46 3.82 5.23 -8.06
CA LEU A 46 4.73 6.28 -7.58
C LEU A 46 5.74 5.70 -6.58
N ILE A 47 5.27 4.87 -5.63
CA ILE A 47 6.14 4.21 -4.64
C ILE A 47 7.09 3.24 -5.35
N LEU A 48 6.58 2.40 -6.25
CA LEU A 48 7.37 1.45 -7.04
C LEU A 48 8.49 2.13 -7.84
N ASN A 49 8.22 3.33 -8.34
CA ASN A 49 9.18 4.16 -9.07
C ASN A 49 10.01 5.09 -8.15
N ASN A 50 10.18 4.76 -6.87
CA ASN A 50 10.96 5.53 -5.91
C ASN A 50 10.57 7.02 -5.85
N GLY A 51 9.27 7.30 -5.97
CA GLY A 51 8.74 8.68 -5.91
C GLY A 51 8.84 9.48 -7.19
N TYR A 52 9.26 8.86 -8.29
CA TYR A 52 9.39 9.51 -9.59
C TYR A 52 8.11 9.31 -10.43
N TRP A 53 7.57 10.40 -10.97
CA TRP A 53 6.34 10.40 -11.75
C TRP A 53 6.39 11.45 -12.88
N ASN A 54 6.11 11.03 -14.09
CA ASN A 54 6.02 11.91 -15.28
C ASN A 54 7.17 12.94 -15.39
N GLY A 55 8.41 12.48 -15.24
CA GLY A 55 9.59 13.34 -15.38
C GLY A 55 9.93 14.17 -14.14
N LYS A 56 9.24 13.97 -13.00
CA LYS A 56 9.48 14.70 -11.77
C LYS A 56 9.61 13.79 -10.55
N GLN A 57 10.52 14.14 -9.67
CA GLN A 57 10.61 13.56 -8.33
C GLN A 57 9.57 14.24 -7.44
N LEU A 58 8.47 13.52 -7.11
CA LEU A 58 7.39 14.03 -6.26
C LEU A 58 7.66 13.75 -4.78
N ILE A 59 8.28 12.60 -4.48
CA ILE A 59 8.67 12.19 -3.13
C ILE A 59 10.13 11.76 -3.21
N SER A 60 10.98 12.17 -2.27
CA SER A 60 12.39 11.77 -2.31
C SER A 60 12.56 10.25 -2.18
N GLU A 61 13.47 9.67 -2.93
CA GLU A 61 13.79 8.25 -2.88
C GLU A 61 14.25 7.84 -1.47
N SER A 62 15.09 8.65 -0.83
CA SER A 62 15.58 8.39 0.53
C SER A 62 14.43 8.30 1.55
N TYR A 63 13.44 9.20 1.46
CA TYR A 63 12.28 9.13 2.32
C TYR A 63 11.44 7.87 2.08
N LEU A 64 11.20 7.51 0.82
CA LEU A 64 10.43 6.31 0.50
C LEU A 64 11.13 5.04 0.96
N LYS A 65 12.45 4.96 0.77
CA LYS A 65 13.24 3.84 1.26
C LYS A 65 13.11 3.68 2.78
N GLU A 66 13.21 4.78 3.53
CA GLU A 66 13.02 4.77 4.97
C GLU A 66 11.58 4.42 5.34
N ALA A 67 10.58 5.04 4.69
CA ALA A 67 9.18 4.84 4.99
C ALA A 67 8.69 3.41 4.73
N THR A 68 9.21 2.75 3.71
CA THR A 68 8.82 1.38 3.33
C THR A 68 9.65 0.29 3.99
N THR A 69 10.67 0.65 4.77
CA THR A 69 11.50 -0.30 5.52
C THR A 69 11.00 -0.38 6.97
N PRO A 70 10.79 -1.58 7.54
CA PRO A 70 10.44 -1.71 8.95
C PRO A 70 11.53 -1.15 9.87
N ASP A 71 11.13 -0.40 10.88
CA ASP A 71 12.06 0.07 11.91
C ASP A 71 12.29 -1.03 12.96
N THR A 72 13.35 -1.79 12.77
CA THR A 72 13.72 -2.91 13.65
C THR A 72 14.31 -2.48 14.99
N THR A 73 14.49 -1.19 15.25
CA THR A 73 14.87 -0.67 16.57
C THR A 73 13.71 -0.58 17.53
N LEU A 74 12.48 -0.63 17.00
CA LEU A 74 11.25 -0.56 17.77
C LEU A 74 10.71 -1.96 18.13
N LEU A 75 9.99 -2.03 19.25
CA LEU A 75 9.19 -3.20 19.61
C LEU A 75 7.78 -3.07 19.03
N PHE A 76 7.31 -4.15 18.43
CA PHE A 76 5.90 -4.31 18.10
C PHE A 76 5.17 -4.80 19.35
N THR A 77 4.70 -3.84 20.16
CA THR A 77 4.25 -4.08 21.54
C THR A 77 3.09 -5.08 21.67
N GLU A 78 2.23 -5.17 20.65
CA GLU A 78 1.11 -6.13 20.62
C GLU A 78 1.61 -7.59 20.72
N TYR A 79 2.80 -7.89 20.21
CA TYR A 79 3.37 -9.24 20.14
C TYR A 79 4.64 -9.40 20.99
N ASN A 80 5.12 -8.32 21.59
CA ASN A 80 6.39 -8.28 22.34
C ASN A 80 7.58 -8.79 21.53
N GLU A 81 7.63 -8.44 20.25
CA GLU A 81 8.66 -8.83 19.30
C GLU A 81 9.29 -7.60 18.63
N THR A 82 10.46 -7.76 18.05
CA THR A 82 11.07 -6.73 17.21
C THR A 82 10.13 -6.41 16.04
N ASN A 83 9.97 -5.14 15.70
CA ASN A 83 9.14 -4.73 14.58
C ASN A 83 9.80 -5.12 13.24
N HIS A 84 9.23 -6.09 12.55
CA HIS A 84 9.65 -6.52 11.21
C HIS A 84 8.58 -6.30 10.15
N CYS A 85 7.48 -5.63 10.49
CA CYS A 85 6.31 -5.56 9.61
C CYS A 85 5.73 -4.16 9.39
N TYR A 86 6.32 -3.09 9.97
CA TYR A 86 5.77 -1.75 9.86
C TYR A 86 6.84 -0.66 9.81
N GLY A 87 6.77 0.20 8.78
CA GLY A 87 7.57 1.42 8.62
C GLY A 87 6.72 2.68 8.85
N PHE A 88 6.96 3.75 8.10
CA PHE A 88 6.20 4.99 8.19
C PHE A 88 4.87 4.87 7.42
N GLN A 89 3.83 4.40 8.08
CA GLN A 89 2.50 4.14 7.50
C GLN A 89 2.46 3.03 6.43
N PHE A 90 3.57 2.33 6.19
CA PHE A 90 3.64 1.17 5.34
C PHE A 90 3.75 -0.10 6.15
N TRP A 91 2.93 -1.08 5.83
CA TRP A 91 3.12 -2.46 6.25
C TRP A 91 4.14 -3.13 5.35
N HIS A 92 4.77 -4.16 5.88
CA HIS A 92 5.77 -4.95 5.18
C HIS A 92 5.54 -6.43 5.41
N LEU A 93 5.74 -7.24 4.39
CA LEU A 93 5.72 -8.70 4.49
C LEU A 93 6.74 -9.31 3.53
N ASN A 94 7.21 -10.51 3.85
CA ASN A 94 7.96 -11.33 2.93
C ASN A 94 7.07 -12.45 2.39
N TYR A 95 6.88 -12.49 1.08
CA TYR A 95 6.09 -13.53 0.42
C TYR A 95 6.95 -14.26 -0.61
N LYS A 96 7.23 -15.55 -0.33
CA LYS A 96 8.07 -16.39 -1.20
C LYS A 96 9.43 -15.76 -1.54
N GLY A 97 10.06 -15.10 -0.58
CA GLY A 97 11.36 -14.43 -0.72
C GLY A 97 11.29 -13.01 -1.31
N MET A 98 10.14 -12.54 -1.71
CA MET A 98 9.93 -11.16 -2.18
C MET A 98 9.58 -10.25 -1.00
N ASP A 99 10.28 -9.15 -0.88
CA ASP A 99 9.96 -8.10 0.09
C ASP A 99 8.90 -7.15 -0.48
N ILE A 100 7.74 -7.10 0.17
CA ILE A 100 6.56 -6.41 -0.32
C ILE A 100 6.11 -5.36 0.70
N PRO A 101 6.47 -4.09 0.51
CA PRO A 101 5.81 -3.01 1.22
C PRO A 101 4.37 -2.86 0.70
N TYR A 102 3.43 -2.58 1.61
CA TYR A 102 2.04 -2.46 1.21
C TYR A 102 1.24 -1.52 2.12
N MET A 103 0.20 -0.94 1.58
CA MET A 103 -0.80 -0.19 2.34
C MET A 103 -1.94 -1.12 2.69
N ARG A 104 -2.45 -1.00 3.94
CA ARG A 104 -3.49 -1.87 4.47
C ARG A 104 -4.60 -1.07 5.14
N GLY A 105 -5.79 -1.15 4.58
CA GLY A 105 -7.01 -0.68 5.23
C GLY A 105 -7.64 -1.73 6.15
N ILE A 106 -8.44 -1.26 7.09
CA ILE A 106 -9.03 -2.10 8.15
C ILE A 106 -10.00 -3.16 7.63
N LEU A 107 -10.62 -2.95 6.47
CA LEU A 107 -11.58 -3.87 5.87
C LEU A 107 -11.01 -4.66 4.67
N GLY A 108 -9.70 -4.76 4.55
CA GLY A 108 -9.05 -5.51 3.48
C GLY A 108 -8.91 -4.72 2.19
N GLN A 109 -8.71 -3.43 2.29
CA GLN A 109 -8.17 -2.63 1.21
C GLN A 109 -6.67 -2.82 1.21
N TYR A 110 -6.10 -3.22 0.09
CA TYR A 110 -4.66 -3.47 -0.04
C TYR A 110 -4.12 -2.79 -1.28
N VAL A 111 -2.93 -2.22 -1.17
CA VAL A 111 -2.10 -1.82 -2.31
C VAL A 111 -0.72 -2.45 -2.08
N PHE A 112 -0.42 -3.52 -2.79
CA PHE A 112 0.86 -4.22 -2.72
C PHE A 112 1.81 -3.62 -3.75
N ILE A 113 3.00 -3.28 -3.32
CA ILE A 113 4.09 -2.86 -4.19
C ILE A 113 5.06 -4.04 -4.28
N ILE A 114 5.22 -4.62 -5.47
CA ILE A 114 6.01 -5.83 -5.70
C ILE A 114 7.21 -5.49 -6.60
N PRO A 115 8.34 -5.02 -6.03
CA PRO A 115 9.49 -4.56 -6.82
C PRO A 115 10.05 -5.66 -7.72
N ASP A 116 10.17 -6.90 -7.23
CA ASP A 116 10.70 -8.06 -7.96
C ASP A 116 9.91 -8.41 -9.24
N LYS A 117 8.66 -7.96 -9.32
CA LYS A 117 7.78 -8.16 -10.47
C LYS A 117 7.50 -6.88 -11.24
N ASN A 118 8.06 -5.76 -10.81
CA ASN A 118 7.73 -4.42 -11.32
C ASN A 118 6.21 -4.23 -11.42
N ALA A 119 5.50 -4.53 -10.33
CA ALA A 119 4.05 -4.59 -10.33
C ALA A 119 3.42 -3.94 -9.10
N VAL A 120 2.22 -3.44 -9.28
CA VAL A 120 1.33 -2.97 -8.23
C VAL A 120 0.03 -3.76 -8.30
N VAL A 121 -0.43 -4.26 -7.15
CA VAL A 121 -1.70 -4.98 -7.04
C VAL A 121 -2.61 -4.23 -6.08
N VAL A 122 -3.81 -3.90 -6.52
CA VAL A 122 -4.80 -3.20 -5.71
C VAL A 122 -6.01 -4.09 -5.49
N ARG A 123 -6.40 -4.19 -4.24
CA ARG A 123 -7.68 -4.79 -3.83
C ARG A 123 -8.48 -3.78 -3.03
N LEU A 124 -9.68 -3.47 -3.47
CA LEU A 124 -10.66 -2.74 -2.69
C LEU A 124 -11.70 -3.72 -2.15
N GLY A 125 -11.73 -3.88 -0.83
CA GLY A 125 -12.60 -4.84 -0.16
C GLY A 125 -13.35 -4.21 1.00
N HIS A 126 -14.40 -4.91 1.45
CA HIS A 126 -15.19 -4.55 2.61
C HIS A 126 -15.01 -5.53 3.78
N LYS A 127 -14.15 -6.53 3.60
CA LYS A 127 -13.93 -7.59 4.59
C LYS A 127 -12.55 -8.22 4.37
N ARG A 128 -11.86 -8.55 5.46
CA ARG A 128 -10.61 -9.31 5.47
C ARG A 128 -10.70 -10.47 6.44
N SER A 129 -9.76 -11.40 6.35
CA SER A 129 -9.61 -12.44 7.37
C SER A 129 -9.31 -11.83 8.74
N LYS A 130 -9.80 -12.50 9.77
CA LYS A 130 -9.46 -12.20 11.18
C LYS A 130 -8.25 -13.00 11.64
N THR A 131 -7.95 -14.12 10.96
CA THR A 131 -6.76 -14.94 11.21
C THR A 131 -5.52 -14.21 10.71
N ARG A 132 -4.42 -14.32 11.47
CA ARG A 132 -3.13 -13.73 11.11
C ARG A 132 -2.10 -14.83 10.90
N THR A 133 -1.18 -14.57 10.01
CA THR A 133 0.02 -15.40 9.80
C THR A 133 1.05 -15.16 10.91
N SER A 134 2.13 -15.94 10.91
CA SER A 134 3.28 -15.73 11.78
C SER A 134 4.00 -14.38 11.54
N GLN A 135 3.80 -13.76 10.39
CA GLN A 135 4.30 -12.41 10.08
C GLN A 135 3.27 -11.30 10.38
N HIS A 136 2.22 -11.61 11.15
CA HIS A 136 1.20 -10.66 11.65
C HIS A 136 0.32 -10.00 10.59
N TYR A 137 0.28 -10.49 9.35
CA TYR A 137 -0.67 -10.03 8.35
C TYR A 137 -1.90 -10.95 8.24
N PRO A 138 -3.06 -10.46 7.77
CA PRO A 138 -4.24 -11.30 7.52
C PRO A 138 -3.94 -12.39 6.51
N ASP A 139 -4.30 -13.64 6.79
CA ASP A 139 -3.96 -14.80 5.97
C ASP A 139 -4.63 -14.82 4.57
N ASP A 140 -5.70 -14.04 4.37
CA ASP A 140 -6.30 -13.84 3.05
C ASP A 140 -5.36 -13.12 2.06
N ILE A 141 -4.34 -12.43 2.55
CA ILE A 141 -3.30 -11.80 1.71
C ILE A 141 -2.56 -12.84 0.87
N ASP A 142 -2.28 -14.02 1.42
CA ASP A 142 -1.62 -15.10 0.68
C ASP A 142 -2.42 -15.52 -0.56
N THR A 143 -3.74 -15.60 -0.43
CA THR A 143 -4.63 -15.91 -1.55
C THR A 143 -4.60 -14.83 -2.63
N TRP A 144 -4.60 -13.56 -2.22
CA TRP A 144 -4.58 -12.44 -3.17
C TRP A 144 -3.24 -12.34 -3.91
N LEU A 145 -2.13 -12.51 -3.20
CA LEU A 145 -0.79 -12.50 -3.80
C LEU A 145 -0.58 -13.70 -4.72
N ALA A 146 -1.02 -14.90 -4.32
CA ALA A 146 -0.94 -16.07 -5.18
C ALA A 146 -1.70 -15.85 -6.49
N ALA A 147 -2.96 -15.42 -6.43
CA ALA A 147 -3.77 -15.16 -7.62
C ALA A 147 -3.15 -14.07 -8.52
N ALA A 148 -2.61 -13.00 -7.94
CA ALA A 148 -1.95 -11.95 -8.71
C ALA A 148 -0.70 -12.45 -9.43
N LEU A 149 0.14 -13.24 -8.76
CA LEU A 149 1.35 -13.81 -9.37
C LEU A 149 1.00 -14.80 -10.49
N ASP A 150 -0.02 -15.64 -10.31
CA ASP A 150 -0.49 -16.57 -11.33
C ASP A 150 -0.94 -15.82 -12.60
N ILE A 151 -1.69 -14.73 -12.46
CA ILE A 151 -2.10 -13.87 -13.58
C ILE A 151 -0.87 -13.28 -14.31
N MET A 152 0.12 -12.81 -13.56
CA MET A 152 1.35 -12.25 -14.14
C MET A 152 2.16 -13.30 -14.91
N GLU A 153 2.21 -14.54 -14.44
CA GLU A 153 2.90 -15.64 -15.11
C GLU A 153 2.19 -16.05 -16.39
N GLN A 154 0.87 -16.18 -16.37
CA GLN A 154 0.07 -16.50 -17.56
C GLN A 154 0.22 -15.45 -18.66
N SER A 155 0.27 -14.17 -18.29
CA SER A 155 0.42 -13.06 -19.22
C SER A 155 1.78 -13.07 -19.97
N LYS A 156 2.82 -13.67 -19.40
CA LYS A 156 4.15 -13.82 -20.03
C LYS A 156 4.21 -14.99 -21.01
N THR A 157 3.37 -16.00 -20.84
CA THR A 157 3.35 -17.19 -21.69
C THR A 157 2.56 -16.95 -22.98
N THR A 158 1.79 -15.88 -23.05
CA THR A 158 0.92 -15.56 -24.21
C THR A 158 1.56 -14.53 -25.18
N GLN A 159 2.76 -14.06 -24.89
CA GLN A 159 3.58 -13.20 -25.77
C GLN A 159 4.71 -13.98 -26.42
#